data_b770edd9dc47043c3dc71acccc8295a2
#
_entry.id   b770edd9dc47043c3dc71acccc8295a2
#
_cell.length_a   1.000
_cell.length_b   1.000
_cell.length_c   1.000
_cell.angle_alpha   90.00
_cell.angle_beta   90.00
_cell.angle_gamma   90.00
#
_symmetry.space_group_name_H-M   'P 1'
#
loop_
_entity.id
_entity.type
_entity.pdbx_description
1 polymer ?
#
loop_
_entity_poly.entity_id
_entity_poly.type
_entity_poly.pdbx_seq_one_letter_code
_entity_poly.pdbx_strand_id
1 'polypeptide(L)'
;QAVSRGLGDVYKRQAIACGQDWRAIESGAHAYAAFGNKNSTYGSMTEWSVDEEGNLVGSIELPMAVGLVGGAIRIHPGAKANVALLGVETADELGKVMASAGLAQNLGALRALATVGIQAGHMKLHLQNMAAAAGANDEEIEEVSKIVKSSGERITMAAVVSALESLRS
;
A
#
# COMPACT_ATOMS: atom_id res chain seq x y z
N GLN A 1 -14.84 -1.71 2.38
CA GLN A 1 -13.93 -2.67 3.03
C GLN A 1 -12.52 -2.74 2.39
N ALA A 2 -12.36 -2.49 1.09
CA ALA A 2 -11.05 -2.49 0.42
C ALA A 2 -10.17 -1.29 0.83
N VAL A 3 -10.77 -0.17 1.19
CA VAL A 3 -10.05 1.08 1.51
C VAL A 3 -9.28 0.98 2.84
N SER A 4 -9.79 0.24 3.84
CA SER A 4 -9.12 0.10 5.13
C SER A 4 -7.91 -0.84 5.09
N ARG A 5 -7.89 -1.83 4.20
CA ARG A 5 -6.78 -2.79 4.10
C ARG A 5 -5.50 -2.18 3.51
N GLY A 6 -5.62 -1.28 2.54
CA GLY A 6 -4.46 -0.60 1.94
C GLY A 6 -3.77 0.40 2.89
N LEU A 7 -4.52 1.11 3.70
CA LEU A 7 -4.00 2.02 4.72
C LEU A 7 -3.13 1.29 5.76
N GLY A 8 -3.59 0.13 6.24
CA GLY A 8 -2.91 -0.63 7.29
C GLY A 8 -1.50 -1.06 6.93
N ASP A 9 -1.22 -1.38 5.68
CA ASP A 9 0.07 -1.93 5.28
C ASP A 9 1.20 -0.91 5.28
N VAL A 10 0.94 0.36 4.98
CA VAL A 10 1.99 1.38 4.88
C VAL A 10 2.42 1.88 6.23
N TYR A 11 1.51 2.33 7.08
CA TYR A 11 1.89 2.80 8.41
C TYR A 11 2.42 1.68 9.30
N LYS A 12 2.00 0.41 9.09
CA LYS A 12 2.59 -0.74 9.77
C LYS A 12 4.06 -0.95 9.41
N ARG A 13 4.39 -0.89 8.12
CA ARG A 13 5.79 -1.00 7.65
C ARG A 13 6.65 0.13 8.17
N GLN A 14 6.13 1.35 8.19
CA GLN A 14 6.81 2.50 8.79
C GLN A 14 6.99 2.33 10.29
N ALA A 15 5.95 1.86 10.99
CA ALA A 15 6.02 1.56 12.41
C ALA A 15 7.13 0.54 12.71
N ILE A 16 7.19 -0.56 11.96
CA ILE A 16 8.24 -1.58 12.08
C ILE A 16 9.62 -0.96 11.78
N ALA A 17 9.74 -0.21 10.70
CA ALA A 17 11.00 0.43 10.29
C ALA A 17 11.52 1.41 11.34
N CYS A 18 10.63 2.12 12.04
CA CYS A 18 10.95 3.04 13.13
C CYS A 18 10.95 2.38 14.52
N GLY A 19 10.88 1.05 14.61
CA GLY A 19 10.93 0.32 15.89
C GLY A 19 9.72 0.56 16.79
N GLN A 20 8.55 0.85 16.21
CA GLN A 20 7.29 1.05 16.92
C GLN A 20 6.49 -0.25 17.03
N ASP A 21 5.57 -0.32 17.98
CA ASP A 21 4.61 -1.43 18.08
C ASP A 21 3.45 -1.22 17.09
N TRP A 22 3.58 -1.81 15.91
CA TRP A 22 2.56 -1.74 14.87
C TRP A 22 1.19 -2.33 15.32
N ARG A 23 1.19 -3.25 16.29
CA ARG A 23 -0.05 -3.88 16.79
C ARG A 23 -0.87 -2.89 17.62
N ALA A 24 -0.21 -2.06 18.41
CA ALA A 24 -0.87 -1.01 19.18
C ALA A 24 -1.50 0.03 18.25
N ILE A 25 -0.79 0.43 17.18
CA ILE A 25 -1.30 1.35 16.15
C ILE A 25 -2.51 0.73 15.43
N GLU A 26 -2.42 -0.55 15.02
CA GLU A 26 -3.51 -1.23 14.32
C GLU A 26 -4.74 -1.38 15.21
N SER A 27 -4.57 -1.80 16.44
CA SER A 27 -5.67 -1.93 17.40
C SER A 27 -6.35 -0.58 17.67
N GLY A 28 -5.57 0.49 17.83
CA GLY A 28 -6.08 1.86 17.99
C GLY A 28 -6.86 2.32 16.75
N ALA A 29 -6.33 2.10 15.56
CA ALA A 29 -7.00 2.46 14.30
C ALA A 29 -8.32 1.70 14.10
N HIS A 30 -8.36 0.40 14.40
CA HIS A 30 -9.60 -0.39 14.34
C HIS A 30 -10.62 0.06 15.38
N ALA A 31 -10.19 0.31 16.62
CA ALA A 31 -11.08 0.82 17.65
C ALA A 31 -11.67 2.19 17.27
N TYR A 32 -10.85 3.08 16.72
CA TYR A 32 -11.33 4.39 16.25
C TYR A 32 -12.30 4.24 15.08
N ALA A 33 -12.00 3.41 14.10
CA ALA A 33 -12.89 3.16 12.96
C ALA A 33 -14.24 2.56 13.39
N ALA A 34 -14.26 1.76 14.46
CA ALA A 34 -15.48 1.12 14.98
C ALA A 34 -16.31 2.03 15.89
N PHE A 35 -15.67 2.84 16.73
CA PHE A 35 -16.33 3.53 17.83
C PHE A 35 -16.09 5.04 17.87
N GLY A 36 -15.00 5.52 17.28
CA GLY A 36 -14.54 6.91 17.36
C GLY A 36 -15.02 7.79 16.23
N ASN A 37 -15.54 7.22 15.13
CA ASN A 37 -15.95 8.03 14.00
C ASN A 37 -17.34 8.66 14.24
N LYS A 38 -17.58 9.80 13.59
CA LYS A 38 -18.77 10.65 13.77
C LYS A 38 -20.11 9.93 13.50
N ASN A 39 -20.09 8.80 12.80
CA ASN A 39 -21.30 8.11 12.34
C ASN A 39 -21.69 6.92 13.24
N SER A 40 -20.99 6.66 14.32
CA SER A 40 -21.23 5.54 15.25
C SER A 40 -21.30 4.15 14.59
N THR A 41 -20.74 4.03 13.38
CA THR A 41 -20.65 2.79 12.62
C THR A 41 -19.22 2.63 12.12
N TYR A 42 -18.81 1.40 11.82
CA TYR A 42 -17.47 1.16 11.25
C TYR A 42 -17.31 1.93 9.93
N GLY A 43 -16.41 2.90 9.91
CA GLY A 43 -16.25 3.83 8.81
C GLY A 43 -14.82 4.09 8.39
N SER A 44 -14.67 4.90 7.35
CA SER A 44 -13.37 5.38 6.88
C SER A 44 -12.78 6.37 7.88
N MET A 45 -11.46 6.30 8.06
CA MET A 45 -10.68 7.28 8.81
C MET A 45 -10.17 8.43 7.91
N THR A 46 -10.43 8.36 6.60
CA THR A 46 -10.05 9.38 5.64
C THR A 46 -11.26 10.08 5.07
N GLU A 47 -11.16 11.39 4.90
CA GLU A 47 -12.13 12.23 4.22
C GLU A 47 -11.45 12.94 3.05
N TRP A 48 -12.15 13.07 1.93
CA TRP A 48 -11.67 13.74 0.73
C TRP A 48 -12.70 14.76 0.27
N SER A 49 -12.24 15.96 -0.01
CA SER A 49 -13.06 17.07 -0.50
C SER A 49 -12.32 17.87 -1.57
N VAL A 50 -13.02 18.80 -2.18
CA VAL A 50 -12.45 19.79 -3.09
C VAL A 50 -12.65 21.16 -2.44
N ASP A 51 -11.60 21.97 -2.37
CA ASP A 51 -11.67 23.33 -1.84
C ASP A 51 -12.26 24.31 -2.87
N GLU A 52 -12.42 25.57 -2.46
CA GLU A 52 -12.98 26.64 -3.31
C GLU A 52 -12.09 26.95 -4.53
N GLU A 53 -10.82 26.59 -4.49
CA GLU A 53 -9.84 26.79 -5.55
C GLU A 53 -9.76 25.59 -6.52
N GLY A 54 -10.50 24.51 -6.23
CA GLY A 54 -10.52 23.28 -7.03
C GLY A 54 -9.42 22.27 -6.66
N ASN A 55 -8.70 22.47 -5.55
CA ASN A 55 -7.68 21.54 -5.11
C ASN A 55 -8.30 20.38 -4.34
N LEU A 56 -7.70 19.18 -4.49
CA LEU A 56 -8.09 18.01 -3.71
C LEU A 56 -7.52 18.10 -2.29
N VAL A 57 -8.39 18.10 -1.31
CA VAL A 57 -8.04 18.13 0.12
C VAL A 57 -8.36 16.79 0.74
N GLY A 58 -7.37 16.17 1.38
CA GLY A 58 -7.52 14.93 2.12
C GLY A 58 -7.20 15.13 3.59
N SER A 59 -7.98 14.51 4.45
CA SER A 59 -7.71 14.43 5.87
C SER A 59 -7.73 12.99 6.37
N ILE A 60 -6.95 12.72 7.42
CA ILE A 60 -6.95 11.45 8.13
C ILE A 60 -6.90 11.71 9.62
N GLU A 61 -7.72 11.01 10.37
CA GLU A 61 -7.74 11.03 11.83
C GLU A 61 -7.67 9.62 12.37
N LEU A 62 -6.62 9.33 13.14
CA LEU A 62 -6.44 8.05 13.81
C LEU A 62 -5.51 8.18 15.02
N PRO A 63 -5.70 7.37 16.07
CA PRO A 63 -4.78 7.32 17.20
C PRO A 63 -3.45 6.68 16.77
N MET A 64 -2.34 7.35 17.15
CA MET A 64 -0.99 6.89 16.87
C MET A 64 -0.24 6.62 18.19
N ALA A 65 -0.22 5.37 18.61
CA ALA A 65 0.53 4.93 19.79
C ALA A 65 2.02 4.75 19.43
N VAL A 66 2.72 5.88 19.23
CA VAL A 66 4.15 5.92 18.89
C VAL A 66 4.96 6.68 19.94
N GLY A 67 6.27 6.44 19.97
CA GLY A 67 7.18 7.12 20.89
C GLY A 67 8.59 7.17 20.35
N LEU A 68 9.40 8.12 20.84
CA LEU A 68 10.81 8.28 20.48
C LEU A 68 11.77 7.84 21.58
N VAL A 69 11.26 7.52 22.76
CA VAL A 69 12.09 7.17 23.92
C VAL A 69 11.92 5.69 24.27
N GLY A 70 13.02 4.98 24.32
CA GLY A 70 13.04 3.57 24.72
C GLY A 70 12.82 2.57 23.59
N GLY A 71 12.48 1.32 23.97
CA GLY A 71 12.15 0.26 23.03
C GLY A 71 13.22 -0.03 21.98
N ALA A 72 12.78 -0.47 20.79
CA ALA A 72 13.65 -0.85 19.69
C ALA A 72 14.45 0.33 19.11
N ILE A 73 13.99 1.57 19.24
CA ILE A 73 14.73 2.76 18.79
C ILE A 73 16.09 2.87 19.47
N ARG A 74 16.18 2.50 20.77
CA ARG A 74 17.44 2.56 21.51
C ARG A 74 18.43 1.48 21.12
N ILE A 75 17.94 0.31 20.75
CA ILE A 75 18.74 -0.93 20.63
C ILE A 75 18.99 -1.27 19.19
N HIS A 76 18.00 -1.10 18.31
CA HIS A 76 18.09 -1.52 16.91
C HIS A 76 18.67 -0.40 16.03
N PRO A 77 19.86 -0.60 15.43
CA PRO A 77 20.55 0.46 14.68
C PRO A 77 19.75 0.97 13.49
N GLY A 78 19.01 0.10 12.79
CA GLY A 78 18.16 0.48 11.67
C GLY A 78 16.99 1.38 12.11
N ALA A 79 16.32 1.06 13.21
CA ALA A 79 15.24 1.89 13.75
C ALA A 79 15.75 3.29 14.14
N LYS A 80 16.91 3.34 14.80
CA LYS A 80 17.58 4.58 15.17
C LYS A 80 17.94 5.42 13.94
N ALA A 81 18.50 4.79 12.91
CA ALA A 81 18.87 5.47 11.66
C ALA A 81 17.62 6.00 10.92
N ASN A 82 16.55 5.22 10.85
CA ASN A 82 15.31 5.63 10.21
C ASN A 82 14.64 6.82 10.91
N VAL A 83 14.58 6.82 12.23
CA VAL A 83 14.04 7.96 12.99
C VAL A 83 14.93 9.20 12.81
N ALA A 84 16.24 9.05 12.82
CA ALA A 84 17.17 10.15 12.56
C ALA A 84 17.03 10.72 11.14
N LEU A 85 16.80 9.85 10.14
CA LEU A 85 16.56 10.25 8.76
C LEU A 85 15.27 11.07 8.61
N LEU A 86 14.23 10.74 9.37
CA LEU A 86 12.97 11.49 9.37
C LEU A 86 13.10 12.88 9.99
N GLY A 87 14.11 13.12 10.82
CA GLY A 87 14.35 14.40 11.48
C GLY A 87 13.25 14.81 12.47
N VAL A 88 12.48 13.85 12.98
CA VAL A 88 11.41 14.12 13.95
C VAL A 88 11.96 14.18 15.38
N GLU A 89 11.45 15.13 16.15
CA GLU A 89 11.90 15.39 17.52
C GLU A 89 10.85 14.98 18.57
N THR A 90 9.59 14.81 18.16
CA THR A 90 8.47 14.48 19.04
C THR A 90 7.71 13.25 18.55
N ALA A 91 7.03 12.55 19.46
CA ALA A 91 6.14 11.45 19.12
C ALA A 91 4.97 11.91 18.23
N ASP A 92 4.49 13.13 18.45
CA ASP A 92 3.43 13.73 17.64
C ASP A 92 3.88 13.94 16.19
N GLU A 93 5.09 14.45 15.96
CA GLU A 93 5.66 14.59 14.61
C GLU A 93 5.82 13.21 13.94
N LEU A 94 6.33 12.21 14.65
CA LEU A 94 6.43 10.85 14.11
C LEU A 94 5.05 10.30 13.72
N GLY A 95 4.04 10.50 14.57
CA GLY A 95 2.66 10.14 14.30
C GLY A 95 2.09 10.83 13.06
N LYS A 96 2.34 12.13 12.90
CA LYS A 96 1.93 12.92 11.73
C LYS A 96 2.60 12.44 10.44
N VAL A 97 3.89 12.13 10.47
CA VAL A 97 4.60 11.57 9.30
C VAL A 97 3.99 10.24 8.88
N MET A 98 3.72 9.34 9.84
CA MET A 98 3.10 8.05 9.55
C MET A 98 1.67 8.20 9.01
N ALA A 99 0.86 9.08 9.60
CA ALA A 99 -0.50 9.37 9.14
C ALA A 99 -0.49 9.96 7.73
N SER A 100 0.40 10.92 7.44
CA SER A 100 0.53 11.54 6.12
C SER A 100 0.90 10.52 5.03
N ALA A 101 1.81 9.60 5.32
CA ALA A 101 2.13 8.53 4.39
C ALA A 101 0.97 7.56 4.18
N GLY A 102 0.19 7.26 5.23
CA GLY A 102 -1.05 6.50 5.13
C GLY A 102 -2.08 7.20 4.23
N LEU A 103 -2.25 8.51 4.38
CA LEU A 103 -3.15 9.31 3.54
C LEU A 103 -2.70 9.33 2.08
N ALA A 104 -1.41 9.52 1.80
CA ALA A 104 -0.86 9.47 0.45
C ALA A 104 -1.07 8.09 -0.22
N GLN A 105 -0.89 7.02 0.53
CA GLN A 105 -1.17 5.66 0.05
C GLN A 105 -2.66 5.45 -0.23
N ASN A 106 -3.54 5.98 0.60
CA ASN A 106 -4.98 5.93 0.37
C ASN A 106 -5.37 6.65 -0.93
N LEU A 107 -4.79 7.84 -1.18
CA LEU A 107 -4.99 8.55 -2.44
C LEU A 107 -4.54 7.72 -3.64
N GLY A 108 -3.37 7.09 -3.56
CA GLY A 108 -2.86 6.19 -4.60
C GLY A 108 -3.82 5.04 -4.90
N ALA A 109 -4.38 4.42 -3.86
CA ALA A 109 -5.35 3.34 -3.99
C ALA A 109 -6.68 3.82 -4.61
N LEU A 110 -7.20 4.96 -4.16
CA LEU A 110 -8.43 5.55 -4.70
C LEU A 110 -8.26 5.95 -6.16
N ARG A 111 -7.11 6.56 -6.52
CA ARG A 111 -6.79 6.89 -7.90
C ARG A 111 -6.75 5.64 -8.79
N ALA A 112 -6.10 4.57 -8.33
CA ALA A 112 -6.06 3.31 -9.06
C ALA A 112 -7.45 2.71 -9.26
N LEU A 113 -8.31 2.73 -8.24
CA LEU A 113 -9.69 2.26 -8.32
C LEU A 113 -10.54 3.08 -9.29
N ALA A 114 -10.35 4.41 -9.30
CA ALA A 114 -11.11 5.31 -10.16
C ALA A 114 -10.65 5.30 -11.64
N THR A 115 -9.49 4.74 -11.93
CA THR A 115 -8.89 4.73 -13.28
C THR A 115 -8.75 3.31 -13.83
N VAL A 116 -7.56 2.75 -13.75
CA VAL A 116 -7.22 1.44 -14.36
C VAL A 116 -7.63 0.23 -13.54
N GLY A 117 -8.03 0.44 -12.28
CA GLY A 117 -8.30 -0.61 -11.31
C GLY A 117 -6.99 -1.19 -10.69
N ILE A 118 -7.10 -1.62 -9.43
CA ILE A 118 -5.96 -2.19 -8.69
C ILE A 118 -5.50 -3.51 -9.33
N GLN A 119 -6.43 -4.29 -9.88
CA GLN A 119 -6.12 -5.58 -10.46
C GLN A 119 -5.26 -5.49 -11.72
N ALA A 120 -5.40 -4.43 -12.54
CA ALA A 120 -4.66 -4.31 -13.78
C ALA A 120 -3.13 -4.29 -13.58
N GLY A 121 -2.64 -3.57 -12.57
CA GLY A 121 -1.22 -3.54 -12.21
C GLY A 121 -0.72 -4.88 -11.66
N HIS A 122 -1.49 -5.50 -10.75
CA HIS A 122 -1.16 -6.80 -10.18
C HIS A 122 -1.18 -7.92 -11.22
N MET A 123 -2.15 -7.89 -12.13
CA MET A 123 -2.24 -8.88 -13.21
C MET A 123 -1.07 -8.76 -14.20
N LYS A 124 -0.62 -7.54 -14.50
CA LYS A 124 0.57 -7.34 -15.35
C LYS A 124 1.81 -7.96 -14.72
N LEU A 125 2.07 -7.66 -13.45
CA LEU A 125 3.24 -8.19 -12.73
C LEU A 125 3.15 -9.70 -12.55
N HIS A 126 1.95 -10.22 -12.24
CA HIS A 126 1.73 -11.65 -12.09
C HIS A 126 2.02 -12.41 -13.41
N LEU A 127 1.55 -11.89 -14.52
CA LEU A 127 1.78 -12.47 -15.85
C LEU A 127 3.27 -12.44 -16.23
N GLN A 128 3.98 -11.35 -15.94
CA GLN A 128 5.42 -11.24 -16.15
C GLN A 128 6.19 -12.29 -15.32
N ASN A 129 5.83 -12.45 -14.05
CA ASN A 129 6.43 -13.46 -13.18
C ASN A 129 6.14 -14.89 -13.67
N MET A 130 4.94 -15.15 -14.19
CA MET A 130 4.59 -16.45 -14.78
C MET A 130 5.37 -16.72 -16.06
N ALA A 131 5.55 -15.71 -16.93
CA ALA A 131 6.35 -15.83 -18.15
C ALA A 131 7.82 -16.11 -17.84
N ALA A 132 8.39 -15.39 -16.87
CA ALA A 132 9.76 -15.65 -16.40
C ALA A 132 9.91 -17.07 -15.80
N ALA A 133 8.93 -17.52 -15.01
CA ALA A 133 8.91 -18.86 -14.46
C ALA A 133 8.75 -19.96 -15.53
N ALA A 134 8.11 -19.65 -16.66
CA ALA A 134 8.03 -20.51 -17.84
C ALA A 134 9.32 -20.51 -18.70
N GLY A 135 10.32 -19.72 -18.32
CA GLY A 135 11.61 -19.65 -19.02
C GLY A 135 11.62 -18.64 -20.19
N ALA A 136 10.76 -17.63 -20.18
CA ALA A 136 10.81 -16.52 -21.12
C ALA A 136 11.97 -15.58 -20.77
N ASN A 137 12.67 -15.06 -21.77
CA ASN A 137 13.63 -13.98 -21.61
C ASN A 137 12.91 -12.62 -21.52
N ASP A 138 13.65 -11.54 -21.24
CA ASP A 138 13.07 -10.21 -21.00
C ASP A 138 12.24 -9.67 -22.19
N GLU A 139 12.65 -9.96 -23.41
CA GLU A 139 11.94 -9.56 -24.63
C GLU A 139 10.67 -10.40 -24.83
N GLU A 140 10.75 -11.70 -24.59
CA GLU A 140 9.62 -12.63 -24.70
C GLU A 140 8.55 -12.38 -23.63
N ILE A 141 8.93 -11.93 -22.42
CA ILE A 141 8.00 -11.60 -21.32
C ILE A 141 6.96 -10.56 -21.76
N GLU A 142 7.38 -9.54 -22.48
CA GLU A 142 6.47 -8.50 -22.96
C GLU A 142 5.52 -9.04 -24.05
N GLU A 143 6.02 -9.81 -24.98
CA GLU A 143 5.21 -10.36 -26.09
C GLU A 143 4.23 -11.42 -25.60
N VAL A 144 4.67 -12.37 -24.75
CA VAL A 144 3.80 -13.33 -24.08
C VAL A 144 2.69 -12.63 -23.29
N SER A 145 3.06 -11.54 -22.59
CA SER A 145 2.09 -10.75 -21.84
C SER A 145 1.04 -10.08 -22.73
N LYS A 146 1.39 -9.66 -23.93
CA LYS A 146 0.45 -9.10 -24.91
C LYS A 146 -0.47 -10.20 -25.47
N ILE A 147 0.09 -11.35 -25.87
CA ILE A 147 -0.67 -12.47 -26.43
C ILE A 147 -1.72 -12.95 -25.40
N VAL A 148 -1.31 -13.25 -24.17
CA VAL A 148 -2.24 -13.76 -23.13
C VAL A 148 -3.30 -12.72 -22.75
N LYS A 149 -3.00 -11.42 -22.77
CA LYS A 149 -4.01 -10.39 -22.53
C LYS A 149 -5.00 -10.25 -23.68
N SER A 150 -4.55 -10.37 -24.91
CA SER A 150 -5.41 -10.21 -26.10
C SER A 150 -6.32 -11.42 -26.32
N SER A 151 -5.96 -12.61 -25.82
CA SER A 151 -6.81 -13.80 -25.94
C SER A 151 -8.12 -13.71 -25.17
N GLY A 152 -8.19 -12.81 -24.15
CA GLY A 152 -9.37 -12.70 -23.28
C GLY A 152 -9.60 -13.91 -22.35
N GLU A 153 -8.71 -14.87 -22.39
CA GLU A 153 -8.79 -16.07 -21.55
C GLU A 153 -8.30 -15.81 -20.12
N ARG A 154 -8.65 -16.75 -19.24
CA ARG A 154 -8.18 -16.70 -17.86
C ARG A 154 -6.66 -16.88 -17.83
N ILE A 155 -5.94 -16.01 -17.16
CA ILE A 155 -4.49 -16.09 -17.00
C ILE A 155 -4.14 -17.33 -16.17
N THR A 156 -3.50 -18.29 -16.82
CA THR A 156 -3.04 -19.55 -16.23
C THR A 156 -1.62 -19.84 -16.71
N MET A 157 -0.88 -20.67 -15.98
CA MET A 157 0.45 -21.09 -16.40
C MET A 157 0.41 -21.81 -17.76
N ALA A 158 -0.62 -22.61 -18.02
CA ALA A 158 -0.81 -23.29 -19.29
C ALA A 158 -0.96 -22.31 -20.46
N ALA A 159 -1.75 -21.25 -20.30
CA ALA A 159 -1.91 -20.20 -21.31
C ALA A 159 -0.59 -19.46 -21.58
N VAL A 160 0.20 -19.21 -20.53
CA VAL A 160 1.52 -18.57 -20.65
C VAL A 160 2.52 -19.46 -21.39
N VAL A 161 2.58 -20.75 -21.06
CA VAL A 161 3.45 -21.73 -21.75
C VAL A 161 3.06 -21.85 -23.22
N SER A 162 1.78 -22.01 -23.50
CA SER A 162 1.28 -22.09 -24.90
C SER A 162 1.60 -20.82 -25.72
N ALA A 163 1.47 -19.63 -25.10
CA ALA A 163 1.83 -18.37 -25.74
C ALA A 163 3.35 -18.28 -26.02
N LEU A 164 4.17 -18.74 -25.09
CA LEU A 164 5.64 -18.78 -25.24
C LEU A 164 6.07 -19.77 -26.34
N GLU A 165 5.47 -20.94 -26.40
CA GLU A 165 5.70 -21.92 -27.47
C GLU A 165 5.31 -21.37 -28.84
N SER A 166 4.15 -20.70 -28.92
CA SER A 166 3.69 -20.06 -30.14
C SER A 166 4.59 -18.91 -30.60
N LEU A 167 5.26 -18.22 -29.69
CA LEU A 167 6.18 -17.14 -29.99
C LEU A 167 7.52 -17.68 -30.55
N ARG A 168 7.91 -18.91 -30.16
CA ARG A 168 9.16 -19.56 -30.55
C ARG A 168 9.05 -20.45 -31.78
N SER A 169 7.82 -20.71 -32.26
CA SER A 169 7.55 -21.50 -33.47
C SER A 169 7.56 -20.63 -34.71
#